data_65fc34555cbb7e78f23f04d5e8b4a321
#
_entry.id   65fc34555cbb7e78f23f04d5e8b4a321
#
_cell.length_a   1.000
_cell.length_b   1.000
_cell.length_c   1.000
_cell.angle_alpha   90.00
_cell.angle_beta   90.00
_cell.angle_gamma   90.00
#
_symmetry.space_group_name_H-M   'P 1'
#
loop_
_entity.id
_entity.type
_entity.pdbx_description
1 polymer ?
#
loop_
_entity_poly.entity_id
_entity_poly.type
_entity_poly.pdbx_seq_one_letter_code
_entity_poly.pdbx_strand_id
1 'polypeptide(L)'
;MAKNGPGSPGREDLVTLNRSATVARLVSGVFHELNNSLQVIGGLAELLQDTPGVPANVADGLRRIHGQNAKAGSAIAEVMAFARQKADVRGRVNMRDLTTRAVGLRAFAIGRARLTVAFEPPKTGAVDVSGYANLLMQAVLNLIVNSEQALTGQQGGTIRVDMDLPEGWVVVRVSDNGRGVDPTIAGQLFQPFVTTKSRDESSGLGLFVARQIVEQHGGTLTVETVSAGASFALRLPALS
;
A
#
# COMPACT_ATOMS: atom_id res chain seq x y z
N MET A 1 -11.06 33.05 -35.22
CA MET A 1 -11.22 32.33 -33.94
C MET A 1 -10.05 31.38 -33.77
N ALA A 2 -9.07 31.78 -32.96
CA ALA A 2 -7.84 31.04 -32.77
C ALA A 2 -8.07 29.94 -31.73
N LYS A 3 -7.72 28.68 -32.03
CA LYS A 3 -7.73 27.55 -31.13
C LYS A 3 -6.51 27.69 -30.22
N ASN A 4 -6.72 27.92 -28.91
CA ASN A 4 -5.68 27.77 -27.91
C ASN A 4 -5.33 26.27 -27.78
N GLY A 5 -4.14 25.90 -28.21
CA GLY A 5 -3.52 24.61 -27.93
C GLY A 5 -3.07 24.54 -26.46
N PRO A 6 -2.86 23.33 -25.89
CA PRO A 6 -2.40 23.17 -24.51
C PRO A 6 -1.04 23.87 -24.34
N GLY A 7 -0.96 24.83 -23.40
CA GLY A 7 0.24 25.62 -23.12
C GLY A 7 1.42 24.73 -22.73
N SER A 8 2.60 25.05 -23.27
CA SER A 8 3.88 24.45 -22.85
C SER A 8 4.07 24.66 -21.35
N PRO A 9 4.59 23.64 -20.62
CA PRO A 9 4.81 23.77 -19.18
C PRO A 9 5.75 24.96 -18.90
N GLY A 10 5.37 25.78 -17.91
CA GLY A 10 6.11 26.96 -17.52
C GLY A 10 7.52 26.60 -17.01
N ARG A 11 8.44 27.57 -17.03
CA ARG A 11 9.84 27.37 -16.58
C ARG A 11 9.91 26.90 -15.12
N GLU A 12 8.94 27.28 -14.27
CA GLU A 12 8.80 26.83 -12.89
C GLU A 12 8.35 25.36 -12.82
N ASP A 13 7.45 24.93 -13.70
CA ASP A 13 7.02 23.54 -13.79
C ASP A 13 8.17 22.61 -14.21
N LEU A 14 9.02 23.05 -15.15
CA LEU A 14 10.19 22.30 -15.59
C LEU A 14 11.26 22.18 -14.50
N VAL A 15 11.48 23.24 -13.70
CA VAL A 15 12.41 23.20 -12.55
C VAL A 15 11.89 22.28 -11.46
N THR A 16 10.61 22.30 -11.17
CA THR A 16 9.97 21.43 -10.18
C THR A 16 10.00 19.97 -10.63
N LEU A 17 9.70 19.69 -11.89
CA LEU A 17 9.80 18.35 -12.50
C LEU A 17 11.23 17.81 -12.48
N ASN A 18 12.22 18.65 -12.80
CA ASN A 18 13.62 18.25 -12.79
C ASN A 18 14.15 18.01 -11.36
N ARG A 19 13.72 18.80 -10.39
CA ARG A 19 14.04 18.62 -8.96
C ARG A 19 13.45 17.32 -8.42
N SER A 20 12.20 17.02 -8.74
CA SER A 20 11.54 15.76 -8.36
C SER A 20 12.22 14.55 -9.02
N ALA A 21 12.61 14.63 -10.28
CA ALA A 21 13.31 13.56 -10.98
C ALA A 21 14.75 13.33 -10.44
N THR A 22 15.42 14.38 -9.99
CA THR A 22 16.76 14.28 -9.39
C THR A 22 16.67 13.68 -7.99
N VAL A 23 15.71 14.11 -7.17
CA VAL A 23 15.45 13.54 -5.85
C VAL A 23 15.07 12.05 -5.98
N ALA A 24 14.22 11.68 -6.93
CA ALA A 24 13.86 10.28 -7.15
C ALA A 24 15.05 9.40 -7.54
N ARG A 25 16.00 9.91 -8.33
CA ARG A 25 17.24 9.19 -8.68
C ARG A 25 18.19 9.02 -7.50
N LEU A 26 18.40 10.08 -6.70
CA LEU A 26 19.24 10.04 -5.50
C LEU A 26 18.65 9.09 -4.46
N VAL A 27 17.34 9.19 -4.23
CA VAL A 27 16.59 8.31 -3.34
C VAL A 27 16.67 6.85 -3.80
N SER A 28 16.56 6.57 -5.10
CA SER A 28 16.69 5.21 -5.65
C SER A 28 18.09 4.62 -5.41
N GLY A 29 19.15 5.40 -5.53
CA GLY A 29 20.53 4.95 -5.25
C GLY A 29 20.73 4.61 -3.79
N VAL A 30 20.29 5.49 -2.87
CA VAL A 30 20.38 5.26 -1.42
C VAL A 30 19.58 4.02 -0.99
N PHE A 31 18.39 3.83 -1.53
CA PHE A 31 17.59 2.64 -1.21
C PHE A 31 18.20 1.34 -1.75
N HIS A 32 18.87 1.37 -2.90
CA HIS A 32 19.63 0.21 -3.38
C HIS A 32 20.74 -0.19 -2.42
N GLU A 33 21.47 0.79 -1.91
CA GLU A 33 22.55 0.57 -0.94
C GLU A 33 22.02 0.09 0.42
N LEU A 34 20.89 0.67 0.88
CA LEU A 34 20.18 0.20 2.07
C LEU A 34 19.70 -1.26 1.92
N ASN A 35 19.08 -1.62 0.79
CA ASN A 35 18.67 -2.99 0.53
C ASN A 35 19.83 -3.97 0.54
N ASN A 36 20.96 -3.62 -0.06
CA ASN A 36 22.16 -4.44 -0.03
C ASN A 36 22.66 -4.64 1.40
N SER A 37 22.68 -3.58 2.20
CA SER A 37 23.07 -3.66 3.62
C SER A 37 22.12 -4.55 4.44
N LEU A 38 20.82 -4.42 4.21
CA LEU A 38 19.81 -5.26 4.85
C LEU A 38 19.94 -6.73 4.45
N GLN A 39 20.23 -7.04 3.18
CA GLN A 39 20.48 -8.41 2.73
C GLN A 39 21.67 -9.03 3.43
N VAL A 40 22.76 -8.27 3.61
CA VAL A 40 23.96 -8.74 4.34
C VAL A 40 23.63 -8.98 5.81
N ILE A 41 22.93 -8.05 6.48
CA ILE A 41 22.52 -8.19 7.88
C ILE A 41 21.60 -9.41 8.07
N GLY A 42 20.63 -9.57 7.17
CA GLY A 42 19.69 -10.70 7.21
C GLY A 42 20.38 -12.04 7.00
N GLY A 43 21.26 -12.13 6.00
CA GLY A 43 22.02 -13.35 5.72
C GLY A 43 22.99 -13.73 6.85
N LEU A 44 23.64 -12.74 7.48
CA LEU A 44 24.51 -13.00 8.64
C LEU A 44 23.68 -13.46 9.86
N ALA A 45 22.53 -12.86 10.11
CA ALA A 45 21.66 -13.26 11.21
C ALA A 45 21.13 -14.70 11.02
N GLU A 46 20.77 -15.07 9.79
CA GLU A 46 20.34 -16.42 9.42
C GLU A 46 21.48 -17.44 9.58
N LEU A 47 22.66 -17.13 9.03
CA LEU A 47 23.85 -18.00 9.17
C LEU A 47 24.21 -18.26 10.61
N LEU A 48 24.22 -17.22 11.46
CA LEU A 48 24.53 -17.34 12.87
C LEU A 48 23.45 -18.11 13.64
N GLN A 49 22.18 -17.99 13.23
CA GLN A 49 21.07 -18.73 13.85
C GLN A 49 21.17 -20.24 13.62
N ASP A 50 21.68 -20.65 12.46
CA ASP A 50 21.84 -22.06 12.08
C ASP A 50 23.16 -22.67 12.61
N THR A 51 23.98 -21.89 13.33
CA THR A 51 25.23 -22.36 13.89
C THR A 51 24.98 -23.27 15.10
N PRO A 52 25.53 -24.51 15.15
CA PRO A 52 25.35 -25.38 16.28
C PRO A 52 25.93 -24.81 17.59
N GLY A 53 25.20 -24.93 18.70
CA GLY A 53 25.65 -24.49 20.03
C GLY A 53 25.35 -23.02 20.33
N VAL A 54 24.60 -22.31 19.54
CA VAL A 54 24.16 -20.92 19.82
C VAL A 54 23.28 -20.91 21.09
N PRO A 55 23.60 -20.11 22.12
CA PRO A 55 22.76 -19.96 23.31
C PRO A 55 21.35 -19.46 22.96
N ALA A 56 20.33 -19.94 23.68
CA ALA A 56 18.92 -19.63 23.38
C ALA A 56 18.62 -18.12 23.35
N ASN A 57 19.22 -17.34 24.25
CA ASN A 57 19.06 -15.88 24.27
C ASN A 57 19.70 -15.19 23.06
N VAL A 58 20.79 -15.73 22.50
CA VAL A 58 21.43 -15.23 21.29
C VAL A 58 20.55 -15.60 20.06
N ALA A 59 20.08 -16.85 19.99
CA ALA A 59 19.18 -17.29 18.93
C ALA A 59 17.89 -16.45 18.89
N ASP A 60 17.33 -16.06 20.05
CA ASP A 60 16.18 -15.16 20.12
C ASP A 60 16.52 -13.75 19.60
N GLY A 61 17.68 -13.21 19.97
CA GLY A 61 18.19 -11.95 19.44
C GLY A 61 18.34 -11.96 17.93
N LEU A 62 18.88 -13.04 17.35
CA LEU A 62 19.05 -13.21 15.90
C LEU A 62 17.71 -13.29 15.18
N ARG A 63 16.71 -14.01 15.72
CA ARG A 63 15.34 -14.02 15.18
C ARG A 63 14.73 -12.61 15.14
N ARG A 64 14.92 -11.83 16.20
CA ARG A 64 14.45 -10.43 16.24
C ARG A 64 15.15 -9.56 15.20
N ILE A 65 16.47 -9.70 15.03
CA ILE A 65 17.24 -8.99 13.99
C ILE A 65 16.71 -9.37 12.61
N HIS A 66 16.51 -10.65 12.32
CA HIS A 66 15.97 -11.13 11.04
C HIS A 66 14.57 -10.56 10.79
N GLY A 67 13.68 -10.57 11.78
CA GLY A 67 12.35 -9.98 11.69
C GLY A 67 12.36 -8.48 11.41
N GLN A 68 13.22 -7.70 12.08
CA GLN A 68 13.37 -6.26 11.85
C GLN A 68 13.95 -5.95 10.47
N ASN A 69 14.90 -6.76 10.03
CA ASN A 69 15.52 -6.66 8.70
C ASN A 69 14.49 -6.86 7.58
N ALA A 70 13.65 -7.89 7.68
CA ALA A 70 12.58 -8.15 6.73
C ALA A 70 11.56 -6.99 6.65
N LYS A 71 11.23 -6.38 7.80
CA LYS A 71 10.34 -5.21 7.87
C LYS A 71 10.94 -3.97 7.23
N ALA A 72 12.22 -3.70 7.51
CA ALA A 72 12.94 -2.58 6.90
C ALA A 72 13.00 -2.75 5.37
N GLY A 73 13.26 -3.95 4.88
CA GLY A 73 13.23 -4.28 3.45
C GLY A 73 11.84 -4.05 2.83
N SER A 74 10.76 -4.43 3.51
CA SER A 74 9.38 -4.17 3.05
C SER A 74 9.07 -2.68 2.99
N ALA A 75 9.43 -1.90 4.01
CA ALA A 75 9.22 -0.45 4.02
C ALA A 75 10.00 0.24 2.89
N ILE A 76 11.25 -0.17 2.66
CA ILE A 76 12.04 0.31 1.53
C ILE A 76 11.38 -0.05 0.20
N ALA A 77 10.88 -1.28 0.04
CA ALA A 77 10.20 -1.71 -1.18
C ALA A 77 8.93 -0.88 -1.45
N GLU A 78 8.15 -0.53 -0.43
CA GLU A 78 6.99 0.36 -0.53
C GLU A 78 7.39 1.76 -1.04
N VAL A 79 8.42 2.37 -0.46
CA VAL A 79 8.92 3.68 -0.88
C VAL A 79 9.52 3.63 -2.29
N MET A 80 10.22 2.54 -2.62
CA MET A 80 10.81 2.34 -3.97
C MET A 80 9.74 2.11 -5.04
N ALA A 81 8.65 1.41 -4.72
CA ALA A 81 7.53 1.27 -5.64
C ALA A 81 6.90 2.63 -5.96
N PHE A 82 6.78 3.51 -4.97
CA PHE A 82 6.37 4.90 -5.17
C PHE A 82 7.38 5.70 -6.01
N ALA A 83 8.70 5.54 -5.79
CA ALA A 83 9.74 6.27 -6.50
C ALA A 83 10.00 5.76 -7.93
N ARG A 84 9.71 4.50 -8.24
CA ARG A 84 9.93 3.86 -9.56
C ARG A 84 8.86 4.17 -10.60
N GLN A 85 8.17 5.28 -10.54
CA GLN A 85 7.10 5.68 -11.47
C GLN A 85 7.46 5.64 -12.97
N LYS A 86 8.71 5.36 -13.33
CA LYS A 86 9.20 5.41 -14.73
C LYS A 86 8.96 4.14 -15.57
N ALA A 87 8.52 3.03 -15.00
CA ALA A 87 8.38 1.77 -15.73
C ALA A 87 6.93 1.38 -16.05
N ASP A 88 5.95 2.07 -15.47
CA ASP A 88 4.54 1.80 -15.72
C ASP A 88 3.98 2.82 -16.73
N VAL A 89 3.29 2.33 -17.75
CA VAL A 89 2.66 3.20 -18.74
C VAL A 89 1.24 3.48 -18.27
N ARG A 90 0.88 4.75 -18.19
CA ARG A 90 -0.49 5.14 -17.89
C ARG A 90 -1.42 4.64 -19.00
N GLY A 91 -2.42 3.86 -18.63
CA GLY A 91 -3.33 3.23 -19.59
C GLY A 91 -4.69 2.94 -18.98
N ARG A 92 -5.51 2.23 -19.74
CA ARG A 92 -6.79 1.71 -19.27
C ARG A 92 -6.55 0.58 -18.28
N VAL A 93 -7.07 0.70 -17.07
CA VAL A 93 -6.96 -0.28 -16.00
C VAL A 93 -8.33 -0.75 -15.58
N ASN A 94 -8.60 -2.04 -15.73
CA ASN A 94 -9.83 -2.67 -15.26
C ASN A 94 -9.72 -2.90 -13.74
N MET A 95 -10.46 -2.12 -12.96
CA MET A 95 -10.39 -2.16 -11.50
C MET A 95 -11.00 -3.44 -10.91
N ARG A 96 -11.95 -4.09 -11.62
CA ARG A 96 -12.51 -5.39 -11.21
C ARG A 96 -11.42 -6.46 -11.21
N ASP A 97 -10.72 -6.60 -12.34
CA ASP A 97 -9.65 -7.60 -12.51
C ASP A 97 -8.48 -7.31 -11.57
N LEU A 98 -8.12 -6.04 -11.42
CA LEU A 98 -7.05 -5.61 -10.51
C LEU A 98 -7.39 -5.96 -9.06
N THR A 99 -8.60 -5.62 -8.60
CA THR A 99 -9.03 -5.90 -7.23
C THR A 99 -9.14 -7.41 -6.97
N THR A 100 -9.67 -8.17 -7.94
CA THR A 100 -9.70 -9.64 -7.87
C THR A 100 -8.30 -10.22 -7.67
N ARG A 101 -7.33 -9.74 -8.44
CA ARG A 101 -5.92 -10.17 -8.31
C ARG A 101 -5.31 -9.76 -6.97
N ALA A 102 -5.58 -8.55 -6.48
CA ALA A 102 -5.09 -8.09 -5.18
C ALA A 102 -5.59 -8.98 -4.03
N VAL A 103 -6.89 -9.30 -4.03
CA VAL A 103 -7.49 -10.23 -3.05
C VAL A 103 -6.86 -11.61 -3.17
N GLY A 104 -6.70 -12.14 -4.39
CA GLY A 104 -6.08 -13.45 -4.63
C GLY A 104 -4.63 -13.53 -4.12
N LEU A 105 -3.83 -12.48 -4.30
CA LEU A 105 -2.45 -12.42 -3.81
C LEU A 105 -2.36 -12.50 -2.26
N ARG A 106 -3.39 -12.05 -1.55
CA ARG A 106 -3.40 -12.06 -0.08
C ARG A 106 -4.17 -13.25 0.52
N ALA A 107 -4.99 -13.93 -0.27
CA ALA A 107 -5.89 -14.99 0.22
C ALA A 107 -5.17 -16.08 1.02
N PHE A 108 -3.99 -16.52 0.59
CA PHE A 108 -3.20 -17.53 1.30
C PHE A 108 -2.70 -17.02 2.67
N ALA A 109 -2.16 -15.79 2.74
CA ALA A 109 -1.67 -15.20 3.98
C ALA A 109 -2.81 -14.95 4.97
N ILE A 110 -3.95 -14.45 4.46
CA ILE A 110 -5.18 -14.21 5.24
C ILE A 110 -5.69 -15.54 5.81
N GLY A 111 -5.76 -16.61 5.00
CA GLY A 111 -6.17 -17.94 5.46
C GLY A 111 -5.24 -18.53 6.52
N ARG A 112 -3.91 -18.35 6.39
CA ARG A 112 -2.95 -18.76 7.42
C ARG A 112 -3.14 -18.01 8.74
N ALA A 113 -3.54 -16.76 8.69
CA ALA A 113 -3.89 -15.95 9.86
C ALA A 113 -5.27 -16.29 10.46
N ARG A 114 -5.99 -17.28 9.90
CA ARG A 114 -7.36 -17.66 10.27
C ARG A 114 -8.37 -16.52 10.12
N LEU A 115 -8.11 -15.65 9.14
CA LEU A 115 -9.01 -14.58 8.73
C LEU A 115 -9.75 -15.00 7.45
N THR A 116 -10.84 -14.31 7.15
CA THR A 116 -11.57 -14.47 5.89
C THR A 116 -11.52 -13.20 5.06
N VAL A 117 -11.48 -13.33 3.74
CA VAL A 117 -11.63 -12.21 2.81
C VAL A 117 -12.71 -12.56 1.81
N ALA A 118 -13.62 -11.62 1.56
CA ALA A 118 -14.67 -11.73 0.56
C ALA A 118 -14.60 -10.56 -0.40
N PHE A 119 -14.72 -10.86 -1.69
CA PHE A 119 -14.88 -9.87 -2.75
C PHE A 119 -15.84 -10.43 -3.79
N GLU A 120 -16.98 -9.78 -3.94
CA GLU A 120 -17.94 -10.07 -5.01
C GLU A 120 -17.94 -8.88 -5.99
N PRO A 121 -17.19 -8.99 -7.12
CA PRO A 121 -17.12 -7.91 -8.07
C PRO A 121 -18.47 -7.66 -8.77
N PRO A 122 -18.81 -6.41 -9.08
CA PRO A 122 -20.01 -6.11 -9.83
C PRO A 122 -19.97 -6.79 -11.21
N LYS A 123 -21.07 -7.38 -11.65
CA LYS A 123 -21.14 -8.11 -12.92
C LYS A 123 -21.17 -7.18 -14.14
N THR A 124 -21.69 -5.99 -13.98
CA THR A 124 -21.91 -4.97 -15.03
C THR A 124 -21.40 -3.62 -14.58
N GLY A 125 -21.29 -2.68 -15.50
CA GLY A 125 -20.89 -1.30 -15.23
C GLY A 125 -19.46 -0.96 -15.67
N ALA A 126 -19.17 0.33 -15.81
CA ALA A 126 -17.87 0.85 -16.18
C ALA A 126 -16.89 0.72 -15.00
N VAL A 127 -15.93 -0.16 -15.12
CA VAL A 127 -14.92 -0.45 -14.08
C VAL A 127 -13.52 -0.02 -14.47
N ASP A 128 -13.37 0.59 -15.63
CA ASP A 128 -12.09 1.03 -16.15
C ASP A 128 -11.76 2.45 -15.68
N VAL A 129 -10.50 2.64 -15.33
CA VAL A 129 -9.94 3.95 -14.97
C VAL A 129 -8.69 4.22 -15.79
N SER A 130 -8.29 5.49 -15.92
CA SER A 130 -6.99 5.86 -16.49
C SER A 130 -5.93 5.86 -15.40
N GLY A 131 -4.93 4.99 -15.49
CA GLY A 131 -3.95 4.91 -14.41
C GLY A 131 -2.75 4.04 -14.69
N TYR A 132 -1.94 3.92 -13.66
CA TYR A 132 -0.77 3.03 -13.58
C TYR A 132 -1.18 1.77 -12.82
N ALA A 133 -1.27 0.64 -13.52
CA ALA A 133 -1.83 -0.60 -12.97
C ALA A 133 -1.10 -1.09 -11.71
N ASN A 134 0.24 -0.99 -11.70
CA ASN A 134 1.04 -1.43 -10.56
C ASN A 134 0.84 -0.53 -9.32
N LEU A 135 0.73 0.78 -9.51
CA LEU A 135 0.45 1.71 -8.42
C LEU A 135 -0.95 1.51 -7.84
N LEU A 136 -1.95 1.36 -8.70
CA LEU A 136 -3.31 1.08 -8.25
C LEU A 136 -3.41 -0.27 -7.54
N MET A 137 -2.68 -1.29 -8.01
CA MET A 137 -2.55 -2.58 -7.32
C MET A 137 -1.97 -2.39 -5.92
N GLN A 138 -0.89 -1.60 -5.79
CA GLN A 138 -0.26 -1.29 -4.51
C GLN A 138 -1.23 -0.56 -3.56
N ALA A 139 -2.00 0.41 -4.06
CA ALA A 139 -2.98 1.11 -3.23
C ALA A 139 -4.02 0.15 -2.64
N VAL A 140 -4.59 -0.76 -3.46
CA VAL A 140 -5.55 -1.76 -2.99
C VAL A 140 -4.90 -2.74 -2.01
N LEU A 141 -3.70 -3.22 -2.30
CA LEU A 141 -2.95 -4.11 -1.40
C LEU A 141 -2.67 -3.46 -0.05
N ASN A 142 -2.29 -2.18 -0.02
CA ASN A 142 -2.04 -1.46 1.22
C ASN A 142 -3.31 -1.38 2.10
N LEU A 143 -4.49 -1.22 1.51
CA LEU A 143 -5.74 -1.25 2.25
C LEU A 143 -6.03 -2.64 2.83
N ILE A 144 -5.86 -3.71 2.03
CA ILE A 144 -6.06 -5.09 2.48
C ILE A 144 -5.08 -5.43 3.61
N VAL A 145 -3.79 -5.12 3.47
CA VAL A 145 -2.77 -5.36 4.50
C VAL A 145 -3.06 -4.56 5.77
N ASN A 146 -3.58 -3.32 5.65
CA ASN A 146 -3.98 -2.54 6.82
C ASN A 146 -5.11 -3.23 7.60
N SER A 147 -6.10 -3.79 6.91
CA SER A 147 -7.18 -4.57 7.52
C SER A 147 -6.67 -5.88 8.13
N GLU A 148 -5.78 -6.63 7.46
CA GLU A 148 -5.13 -7.83 8.03
C GLU A 148 -4.44 -7.50 9.36
N GLN A 149 -3.68 -6.42 9.38
CA GLN A 149 -2.98 -5.97 10.58
C GLN A 149 -3.93 -5.49 11.68
N ALA A 150 -5.09 -4.89 11.34
CA ALA A 150 -6.09 -4.50 12.34
C ALA A 150 -6.74 -5.71 13.03
N LEU A 151 -6.75 -6.85 12.34
CA LEU A 151 -7.33 -8.11 12.80
C LEU A 151 -6.32 -9.07 13.45
N THR A 152 -5.06 -8.65 13.62
CA THR A 152 -4.02 -9.49 14.23
C THR A 152 -4.45 -9.94 15.64
N GLY A 153 -4.45 -11.25 15.88
CA GLY A 153 -4.87 -11.85 17.15
C GLY A 153 -6.39 -11.96 17.37
N GLN A 154 -7.21 -11.49 16.44
CA GLN A 154 -8.66 -11.58 16.52
C GLN A 154 -9.15 -12.91 15.92
N GLN A 155 -9.99 -13.65 16.68
CA GLN A 155 -10.69 -14.82 16.13
C GLN A 155 -11.92 -14.37 15.31
N GLY A 156 -12.16 -15.02 14.15
CA GLY A 156 -13.28 -14.67 13.29
C GLY A 156 -13.14 -13.31 12.59
N GLY A 157 -11.91 -12.83 12.41
CA GLY A 157 -11.65 -11.61 11.68
C GLY A 157 -12.06 -11.75 10.20
N THR A 158 -12.76 -10.74 9.69
CA THR A 158 -13.26 -10.70 8.31
C THR A 158 -12.82 -9.42 7.63
N ILE A 159 -12.35 -9.56 6.38
CA ILE A 159 -12.07 -8.45 5.47
C ILE A 159 -13.09 -8.54 4.35
N ARG A 160 -13.81 -7.47 4.12
CA ARG A 160 -14.75 -7.36 3.00
C ARG A 160 -14.25 -6.33 2.02
N VAL A 161 -14.19 -6.72 0.75
CA VAL A 161 -13.88 -5.82 -0.35
C VAL A 161 -15.14 -5.66 -1.17
N ASP A 162 -15.60 -4.43 -1.37
CA ASP A 162 -16.77 -4.09 -2.16
C ASP A 162 -16.36 -3.16 -3.31
N MET A 163 -17.11 -3.19 -4.40
CA MET A 163 -16.92 -2.26 -5.52
C MET A 163 -18.26 -1.68 -5.93
N ASP A 164 -18.38 -0.34 -5.86
CA ASP A 164 -19.53 0.41 -6.32
C ASP A 164 -19.17 1.26 -7.54
N LEU A 165 -20.16 1.50 -8.38
CA LEU A 165 -20.01 2.21 -9.63
C LEU A 165 -21.02 3.38 -9.70
N PRO A 166 -20.92 4.39 -8.81
CA PRO A 166 -21.71 5.60 -8.95
C PRO A 166 -21.32 6.35 -10.24
N GLU A 167 -22.21 7.17 -10.75
CA GLU A 167 -22.01 7.87 -12.02
C GLU A 167 -20.65 8.59 -12.07
N GLY A 168 -19.86 8.24 -13.11
CA GLY A 168 -18.53 8.81 -13.34
C GLY A 168 -17.42 8.33 -12.41
N TRP A 169 -17.68 7.34 -11.54
CA TRP A 169 -16.69 6.89 -10.56
C TRP A 169 -16.64 5.38 -10.41
N VAL A 170 -15.44 4.88 -10.08
CA VAL A 170 -15.22 3.54 -9.53
C VAL A 170 -14.81 3.70 -8.08
N VAL A 171 -15.53 3.04 -7.19
CA VAL A 171 -15.24 3.07 -5.74
C VAL A 171 -14.93 1.66 -5.27
N VAL A 172 -13.72 1.46 -4.73
CA VAL A 172 -13.32 0.21 -4.06
C VAL A 172 -13.30 0.47 -2.56
N ARG A 173 -14.09 -0.30 -1.80
CA ARG A 173 -14.08 -0.27 -0.34
C ARG A 173 -13.39 -1.48 0.21
N VAL A 174 -12.55 -1.28 1.22
CA VAL A 174 -11.97 -2.35 2.02
C VAL A 174 -12.38 -2.11 3.46
N SER A 175 -13.15 -3.05 4.00
CA SER A 175 -13.71 -2.97 5.36
C SER A 175 -13.25 -4.17 6.18
N ASP A 176 -13.08 -3.97 7.46
CA ASP A 176 -12.78 -5.02 8.43
C ASP A 176 -13.71 -4.94 9.66
N ASN A 177 -13.80 -6.03 10.38
CA ASN A 177 -14.55 -6.10 11.65
C ASN A 177 -13.63 -5.98 12.87
N GLY A 178 -12.50 -5.29 12.74
CA GLY A 178 -11.53 -5.05 13.80
C GLY A 178 -11.98 -3.99 14.81
N ARG A 179 -11.02 -3.45 15.54
CA ARG A 179 -11.26 -2.42 16.58
C ARG A 179 -11.60 -1.04 16.03
N GLY A 180 -11.57 -0.85 14.72
CA GLY A 180 -11.81 0.44 14.08
C GLY A 180 -10.63 1.39 14.15
N VAL A 181 -10.88 2.65 13.75
CA VAL A 181 -9.88 3.73 13.78
C VAL A 181 -9.91 4.39 15.14
N ASP A 182 -8.74 4.53 15.76
CA ASP A 182 -8.59 5.28 17.01
C ASP A 182 -8.92 6.76 16.77
N PRO A 183 -9.88 7.33 17.52
CA PRO A 183 -10.27 8.74 17.36
C PRO A 183 -9.11 9.72 17.53
N THR A 184 -8.09 9.38 18.31
CA THR A 184 -6.95 10.26 18.59
C THR A 184 -6.07 10.50 17.36
N ILE A 185 -6.06 9.56 16.41
CA ILE A 185 -5.26 9.66 15.17
C ILE A 185 -6.13 9.84 13.92
N ALA A 186 -7.46 9.86 14.04
CA ALA A 186 -8.37 9.90 12.89
C ALA A 186 -8.05 11.08 11.93
N GLY A 187 -7.74 12.25 12.45
CA GLY A 187 -7.36 13.43 11.66
C GLY A 187 -5.98 13.35 10.99
N GLN A 188 -5.14 12.39 11.41
CA GLN A 188 -3.76 12.24 10.92
C GLN A 188 -3.54 10.88 10.24
N LEU A 189 -4.58 10.09 10.08
CA LEU A 189 -4.54 8.69 9.62
C LEU A 189 -3.77 8.49 8.30
N PHE A 190 -3.80 9.48 7.44
CA PHE A 190 -3.11 9.47 6.14
C PHE A 190 -1.77 10.23 6.14
N GLN A 191 -1.25 10.65 7.29
CA GLN A 191 0.09 11.21 7.38
C GLN A 191 1.14 10.10 7.46
N PRO A 192 2.37 10.34 6.98
CA PRO A 192 3.42 9.34 7.04
C PRO A 192 3.81 9.04 8.50
N PHE A 193 4.14 7.77 8.76
CA PHE A 193 4.59 7.26 10.07
C PHE A 193 3.54 7.32 11.19
N VAL A 194 2.28 7.62 10.89
CA VAL A 194 1.18 7.57 11.86
C VAL A 194 0.67 6.15 11.99
N THR A 195 0.74 5.60 13.19
CA THR A 195 0.26 4.26 13.54
C THR A 195 -0.03 4.16 15.04
N THR A 196 -1.08 3.42 15.41
CA THR A 196 -1.35 3.02 16.81
C THR A 196 -0.71 1.68 17.17
N LYS A 197 -0.08 1.04 16.18
CA LYS A 197 0.61 -0.26 16.35
C LYS A 197 2.04 -0.03 16.79
N SER A 198 2.64 -1.05 17.40
CA SER A 198 4.07 -0.98 17.73
C SER A 198 4.89 -0.74 16.45
N ARG A 199 6.04 -0.06 16.57
CA ARG A 199 6.96 0.14 15.43
C ARG A 199 7.39 -1.19 14.79
N ASP A 200 7.24 -2.28 15.54
CA ASP A 200 7.55 -3.62 15.07
C ASP A 200 6.45 -4.23 14.19
N GLU A 201 5.24 -3.71 14.24
CA GLU A 201 4.09 -4.27 13.52
C GLU A 201 3.70 -3.48 12.26
N SER A 202 4.04 -2.19 12.20
CA SER A 202 3.64 -1.35 11.07
C SER A 202 4.58 -0.17 10.88
N SER A 203 4.93 0.14 9.62
CA SER A 203 5.72 1.31 9.25
C SER A 203 4.95 2.63 9.35
N GLY A 204 3.61 2.59 9.38
CA GLY A 204 2.76 3.78 9.28
C GLY A 204 2.77 4.45 7.91
N LEU A 205 3.28 3.76 6.86
CA LEU A 205 3.39 4.30 5.50
C LEU A 205 2.27 3.81 4.56
N GLY A 206 1.63 2.68 4.84
CA GLY A 206 0.70 2.03 3.90
C GLY A 206 -0.47 2.92 3.47
N LEU A 207 -1.18 3.54 4.42
CA LEU A 207 -2.30 4.44 4.14
C LEU A 207 -1.85 5.76 3.48
N PHE A 208 -0.71 6.30 3.89
CA PHE A 208 -0.12 7.48 3.25
C PHE A 208 0.20 7.20 1.78
N VAL A 209 0.89 6.12 1.47
CA VAL A 209 1.23 5.71 0.09
C VAL A 209 -0.03 5.44 -0.72
N ALA A 210 -1.01 4.73 -0.16
CA ALA A 210 -2.28 4.49 -0.85
C ALA A 210 -2.99 5.80 -1.22
N ARG A 211 -3.03 6.78 -0.31
CA ARG A 211 -3.61 8.10 -0.55
C ARG A 211 -2.89 8.85 -1.66
N GLN A 212 -1.55 8.91 -1.62
CA GLN A 212 -0.74 9.58 -2.65
C GLN A 212 -0.98 8.97 -4.04
N ILE A 213 -1.05 7.63 -4.14
CA ILE A 213 -1.36 6.95 -5.39
C ILE A 213 -2.74 7.35 -5.91
N VAL A 214 -3.75 7.32 -5.05
CA VAL A 214 -5.13 7.64 -5.45
C VAL A 214 -5.26 9.10 -5.90
N GLU A 215 -4.68 10.04 -5.16
CA GLU A 215 -4.64 11.48 -5.50
C GLU A 215 -3.92 11.73 -6.84
N GLN A 216 -2.82 11.03 -7.11
CA GLN A 216 -2.11 11.07 -8.40
C GLN A 216 -2.99 10.62 -9.57
N HIS A 217 -3.98 9.78 -9.32
CA HIS A 217 -4.95 9.30 -10.31
C HIS A 217 -6.22 10.17 -10.38
N GLY A 218 -6.24 11.34 -9.73
CA GLY A 218 -7.38 12.25 -9.69
C GLY A 218 -8.53 11.76 -8.80
N GLY A 219 -8.23 10.82 -7.91
CA GLY A 219 -9.19 10.22 -6.99
C GLY A 219 -9.09 10.74 -5.57
N THR A 220 -9.81 10.09 -4.66
CA THR A 220 -9.79 10.36 -3.22
C THR A 220 -9.76 9.06 -2.43
N LEU A 221 -9.02 9.05 -1.31
CA LEU A 221 -9.04 7.98 -0.32
C LEU A 221 -9.59 8.53 0.99
N THR A 222 -10.66 7.94 1.49
CA THR A 222 -11.34 8.37 2.71
C THR A 222 -11.55 7.19 3.66
N VAL A 223 -11.70 7.50 4.95
CA VAL A 223 -12.22 6.56 5.94
C VAL A 223 -13.71 6.84 6.13
N GLU A 224 -14.51 5.79 6.11
CA GLU A 224 -15.97 5.87 6.29
C GLU A 224 -16.34 5.44 7.72
N THR A 225 -17.35 6.07 8.28
CA THR A 225 -17.90 5.67 9.57
C THR A 225 -18.71 4.38 9.40
N VAL A 226 -18.34 3.36 10.15
CA VAL A 226 -19.02 2.06 10.19
C VAL A 226 -19.37 1.69 11.62
N SER A 227 -20.34 0.79 11.82
CA SER A 227 -20.80 0.35 13.14
C SER A 227 -19.77 -0.50 13.90
N ALA A 228 -18.87 -1.18 13.17
CA ALA A 228 -17.79 -1.99 13.73
C ALA A 228 -16.62 -2.03 12.73
N GLY A 229 -15.40 -2.03 13.27
CA GLY A 229 -14.19 -2.06 12.45
C GLY A 229 -13.88 -0.75 11.75
N ALA A 230 -13.16 -0.83 10.63
CA ALA A 230 -12.82 0.29 9.77
C ALA A 230 -13.26 0.03 8.33
N SER A 231 -13.58 1.10 7.59
CA SER A 231 -13.88 1.04 6.16
C SER A 231 -13.11 2.15 5.45
N PHE A 232 -12.34 1.77 4.43
CA PHE A 232 -11.59 2.70 3.58
C PHE A 232 -12.17 2.67 2.18
N ALA A 233 -12.55 3.85 1.66
CA ALA A 233 -13.07 4.01 0.31
C ALA A 233 -12.05 4.68 -0.60
N LEU A 234 -11.60 3.95 -1.60
CA LEU A 234 -10.75 4.39 -2.69
C LEU A 234 -11.66 4.73 -3.87
N ARG A 235 -11.72 6.01 -4.27
CA ARG A 235 -12.57 6.52 -5.32
C ARG A 235 -11.74 7.04 -6.48
N LEU A 236 -12.01 6.58 -7.72
CA LEU A 236 -11.28 6.96 -8.94
C LEU A 236 -12.26 7.40 -10.04
N PRO A 237 -11.88 8.38 -10.89
CA PRO A 237 -12.69 8.72 -12.06
C PRO A 237 -12.79 7.52 -13.01
N ALA A 238 -14.03 7.15 -13.38
CA ALA A 238 -14.26 6.11 -14.37
C ALA A 238 -13.91 6.62 -15.76
N LEU A 239 -13.37 5.73 -16.60
CA LEU A 239 -13.31 5.97 -18.04
C LEU A 239 -14.69 5.72 -18.63
N SER A 240 -15.17 6.73 -19.35
CA SER A 240 -16.36 6.65 -20.20
C SER A 240 -16.12 5.81 -21.46
#